data_3a9e486a978942663d6a0b81ca5347f6
#
_entry.id   3a9e486a978942663d6a0b81ca5347f6
#
_cell.length_a   1.000
_cell.length_b   1.000
_cell.length_c   1.000
_cell.angle_alpha   90.00
_cell.angle_beta   90.00
_cell.angle_gamma   90.00
#
_symmetry.space_group_name_H-M   'P 1'
#
loop_
_entity.id
_entity.type
_entity.pdbx_description
1 polymer ?
#
loop_
_entity_poly.entity_id
_entity_poly.type
_entity_poly.pdbx_seq_one_letter_code
_entity_poly.pdbx_strand_id
1 'polypeptide(L)'
;MCGPCKRIRVSKPDLRDRLADSTKERWYNNIVLNIPHASVGGLGIARWDNKVALLSEVKRWTDWYTDLLFIPDNREGIQFITSDYSRFVVDVERLVNDPLEKIGQGIVYKTYNGLHRTFKGNEEIEMFRYHAKYIRDLRLMLNEHSLLIDCHSFPSDLSDLDICIGYNDDWSRPTDFVIELCKSVFEKHGYKVGINTPYANAIAPETGYTYNSIMIEVNKRLYLNEQTLEMTEEFIKLHKCLETLYGLLKNYWEEI
;
A
#
# COMPACT_ATOMS: atom_id res chain seq x y z
N MET A 1 2.56 -50.26 48.77
CA MET A 1 1.24 -50.06 48.07
C MET A 1 1.22 -48.62 47.56
N CYS A 2 1.54 -48.44 46.27
CA CYS A 2 1.52 -47.14 45.63
C CYS A 2 0.10 -46.82 45.12
N GLY A 3 -0.44 -45.69 45.51
CA GLY A 3 -1.77 -45.22 45.11
C GLY A 3 -1.80 -44.79 43.60
N PRO A 4 -2.98 -44.79 42.95
CA PRO A 4 -3.07 -44.54 41.51
C PRO A 4 -2.82 -43.07 41.14
N CYS A 5 -1.91 -42.92 40.20
CA CYS A 5 -1.57 -41.65 39.55
C CYS A 5 -2.81 -41.10 38.80
N LYS A 6 -3.42 -39.99 39.28
CA LYS A 6 -4.50 -39.30 38.56
C LYS A 6 -3.90 -38.60 37.32
N ARG A 7 -4.27 -39.08 36.12
CA ARG A 7 -4.00 -38.36 34.87
C ARG A 7 -4.88 -37.09 34.86
N ILE A 8 -4.22 -35.96 34.92
CA ILE A 8 -4.85 -34.66 34.65
C ILE A 8 -5.09 -34.61 33.13
N ARG A 9 -6.37 -34.66 32.74
CA ARG A 9 -6.77 -34.33 31.36
C ARG A 9 -6.67 -32.81 31.21
N VAL A 10 -5.65 -32.34 30.55
CA VAL A 10 -5.62 -30.98 30.04
C VAL A 10 -6.53 -30.97 28.82
N SER A 11 -7.71 -30.35 28.94
CA SER A 11 -8.58 -30.07 27.81
C SER A 11 -7.84 -29.15 26.85
N LYS A 12 -7.79 -29.51 25.56
CA LYS A 12 -7.30 -28.57 24.53
C LYS A 12 -8.24 -27.34 24.56
N PRO A 13 -7.70 -26.11 24.64
CA PRO A 13 -8.55 -24.92 24.56
C PRO A 13 -9.35 -24.95 23.26
N ASP A 14 -10.63 -24.56 23.34
CA ASP A 14 -11.51 -24.46 22.18
C ASP A 14 -10.91 -23.49 21.15
N LEU A 15 -11.16 -23.75 19.87
CA LEU A 15 -10.72 -22.87 18.78
C LEU A 15 -11.25 -21.43 18.97
N ARG A 16 -12.44 -21.31 19.62
CA ARG A 16 -13.05 -20.04 19.99
C ARG A 16 -12.26 -19.30 21.06
N ASP A 17 -11.68 -20.01 22.05
CA ASP A 17 -10.85 -19.40 23.09
C ASP A 17 -9.51 -18.92 22.54
N ARG A 18 -8.95 -19.61 21.52
CA ARG A 18 -7.74 -19.19 20.80
C ARG A 18 -7.98 -17.98 19.92
N LEU A 19 -9.17 -17.90 19.27
CA LEU A 19 -9.57 -16.73 18.49
C LEU A 19 -9.83 -15.53 19.42
N ALA A 20 -10.48 -15.72 20.56
CA ALA A 20 -10.72 -14.66 21.53
C ALA A 20 -9.44 -14.11 22.16
N ASP A 21 -8.43 -14.95 22.37
CA ASP A 21 -7.15 -14.54 22.98
C ASP A 21 -6.24 -13.84 21.96
N SER A 22 -6.29 -14.24 20.67
CA SER A 22 -5.56 -13.56 19.60
C SER A 22 -6.19 -12.23 19.18
N THR A 23 -7.48 -12.01 19.48
CA THR A 23 -8.22 -10.80 19.11
C THR A 23 -8.06 -9.66 20.11
N LYS A 24 -7.63 -9.94 21.34
CA LYS A 24 -7.46 -8.90 22.39
C LYS A 24 -6.24 -8.01 22.20
N GLU A 25 -5.30 -8.32 21.31
CA GLU A 25 -4.02 -7.61 21.24
C GLU A 25 -3.78 -6.75 19.99
N ARG A 26 -4.70 -6.71 19.01
CA ARG A 26 -4.40 -5.99 17.75
C ARG A 26 -5.61 -5.23 17.20
N TRP A 27 -5.83 -4.05 17.74
CA TRP A 27 -6.89 -3.16 17.27
C TRP A 27 -6.30 -2.02 16.45
N TYR A 28 -6.77 -1.83 15.21
CA TYR A 28 -6.41 -0.65 14.44
C TYR A 28 -7.30 0.52 14.87
N ASN A 29 -6.77 1.41 15.69
CA ASN A 29 -7.44 2.67 15.99
C ASN A 29 -7.06 3.77 14.99
N ASN A 30 -6.22 3.46 14.03
CA ASN A 30 -5.67 4.40 13.07
C ASN A 30 -5.35 3.69 11.74
N ILE A 31 -6.09 4.04 10.68
CA ILE A 31 -5.78 3.63 9.31
C ILE A 31 -5.01 4.76 8.65
N VAL A 32 -3.85 4.44 8.07
CA VAL A 32 -3.02 5.39 7.33
C VAL A 32 -2.91 4.93 5.89
N LEU A 33 -3.37 5.78 4.95
CA LEU A 33 -3.27 5.54 3.52
C LEU A 33 -2.00 6.19 2.99
N ASN A 34 -1.08 5.40 2.44
CA ASN A 34 0.06 5.87 1.69
C ASN A 34 -0.29 5.85 0.21
N ILE A 35 -0.29 7.00 -0.47
CA ILE A 35 -0.67 7.14 -1.89
C ILE A 35 0.50 7.80 -2.62
N PRO A 36 1.57 7.05 -2.93
CA PRO A 36 2.85 7.64 -3.32
C PRO A 36 2.92 8.10 -4.78
N HIS A 37 2.12 7.53 -5.69
CA HIS A 37 2.35 7.62 -7.13
C HIS A 37 1.22 8.24 -7.95
N ALA A 38 0.26 8.92 -7.32
CA ALA A 38 -0.86 9.60 -8.01
C ALA A 38 -0.41 10.83 -8.81
N SER A 39 0.74 11.42 -8.47
CA SER A 39 1.16 12.72 -8.99
C SER A 39 2.03 12.63 -10.24
N VAL A 40 1.86 13.61 -11.11
CA VAL A 40 2.77 13.93 -12.24
C VAL A 40 3.59 15.20 -11.98
N GLY A 41 3.56 15.73 -10.76
CA GLY A 41 4.25 16.95 -10.38
C GLY A 41 5.76 16.89 -10.58
N GLY A 42 6.38 18.04 -10.82
CA GLY A 42 7.83 18.16 -10.90
C GLY A 42 8.49 17.63 -12.18
N LEU A 43 7.77 17.04 -13.13
CA LEU A 43 8.35 16.51 -14.37
C LEU A 43 9.09 17.58 -15.18
N GLY A 44 8.70 18.85 -15.07
CA GLY A 44 9.36 19.96 -15.75
C GLY A 44 10.78 20.25 -15.26
N ILE A 45 11.11 19.89 -14.03
CA ILE A 45 12.45 20.05 -13.46
C ILE A 45 13.34 18.82 -13.64
N ALA A 46 12.75 17.63 -13.86
CA ALA A 46 13.50 16.41 -14.11
C ALA A 46 14.06 16.38 -15.53
N ARG A 47 15.38 16.29 -15.65
CA ARG A 47 16.09 16.33 -16.94
C ARG A 47 16.38 14.93 -17.45
N TRP A 48 15.43 14.37 -18.18
CA TRP A 48 15.58 13.12 -18.89
C TRP A 48 16.02 13.38 -20.34
N ASP A 49 16.84 12.49 -20.88
CA ASP A 49 17.41 12.60 -22.24
C ASP A 49 16.35 12.51 -23.36
N ASN A 50 15.26 11.77 -23.13
CA ASN A 50 14.14 11.65 -24.06
C ASN A 50 12.81 11.92 -23.37
N LYS A 51 12.32 13.14 -23.50
CA LYS A 51 11.06 13.57 -22.87
C LYS A 51 9.81 12.86 -23.44
N VAL A 52 9.82 12.53 -24.72
CA VAL A 52 8.66 11.86 -25.36
C VAL A 52 8.53 10.43 -24.83
N ALA A 53 9.62 9.69 -24.78
CA ALA A 53 9.65 8.36 -24.20
C ALA A 53 9.32 8.41 -22.71
N LEU A 54 9.83 9.39 -21.95
CA LEU A 54 9.47 9.58 -20.55
C LEU A 54 7.97 9.77 -20.36
N LEU A 55 7.30 10.58 -21.18
CA LEU A 55 5.87 10.82 -21.06
C LEU A 55 5.04 9.53 -21.26
N SER A 56 5.52 8.62 -22.11
CA SER A 56 4.89 7.30 -22.26
C SER A 56 5.04 6.46 -20.98
N GLU A 57 6.21 6.48 -20.36
CA GLU A 57 6.43 5.79 -19.07
C GLU A 57 5.61 6.44 -17.95
N VAL A 58 5.57 7.75 -17.88
CA VAL A 58 4.73 8.49 -16.92
C VAL A 58 3.27 8.11 -17.10
N LYS A 59 2.76 8.09 -18.34
CA LYS A 59 1.37 7.69 -18.62
C LYS A 59 1.08 6.29 -18.11
N ARG A 60 2.00 5.36 -18.30
CA ARG A 60 1.85 3.95 -17.92
C ARG A 60 1.95 3.73 -16.41
N TRP A 61 2.91 4.36 -15.74
CA TRP A 61 3.31 4.05 -14.37
C TRP A 61 2.82 5.04 -13.31
N THR A 62 2.12 6.10 -13.70
CA THR A 62 1.40 6.93 -12.74
C THR A 62 0.15 6.19 -12.29
N ASP A 63 -0.09 6.17 -11.00
CA ASP A 63 -1.30 5.61 -10.38
C ASP A 63 -2.41 6.67 -10.45
N TRP A 64 -2.90 6.92 -11.66
CA TRP A 64 -3.87 7.96 -11.95
C TRP A 64 -5.07 7.87 -11.03
N TYR A 65 -5.44 8.98 -10.41
CA TYR A 65 -6.63 9.13 -9.55
C TYR A 65 -6.68 8.21 -8.32
N THR A 66 -5.58 7.55 -7.92
CA THR A 66 -5.57 6.76 -6.69
C THR A 66 -5.78 7.63 -5.45
N ASP A 67 -5.39 8.89 -5.49
CA ASP A 67 -5.71 9.90 -4.48
C ASP A 67 -7.22 10.15 -4.33
N LEU A 68 -7.98 10.12 -5.43
CA LEU A 68 -9.44 10.21 -5.40
C LEU A 68 -10.10 8.86 -5.11
N LEU A 69 -9.49 7.75 -5.54
CA LEU A 69 -10.04 6.41 -5.40
C LEU A 69 -9.96 5.90 -3.96
N PHE A 70 -8.81 6.08 -3.31
CA PHE A 70 -8.55 5.51 -1.98
C PHE A 70 -8.96 6.42 -0.82
N ILE A 71 -8.95 7.74 -0.99
CA ILE A 71 -9.35 8.65 0.10
C ILE A 71 -10.87 8.62 0.26
N PRO A 72 -11.41 8.14 1.40
CA PRO A 72 -12.85 8.04 1.59
C PRO A 72 -13.50 9.40 1.83
N ASP A 73 -14.80 9.48 1.57
CA ASP A 73 -15.61 10.67 1.87
C ASP A 73 -15.65 10.96 3.37
N ASN A 74 -15.86 9.92 4.20
CA ASN A 74 -15.74 10.03 5.65
C ASN A 74 -14.32 9.62 6.10
N ARG A 75 -13.58 10.57 6.63
CA ARG A 75 -12.17 10.42 7.05
C ARG A 75 -11.99 10.16 8.54
N GLU A 76 -13.04 9.91 9.27
CA GLU A 76 -12.93 9.65 10.71
C GLU A 76 -12.06 8.43 10.99
N GLY A 77 -10.97 8.62 11.77
CA GLY A 77 -9.98 7.58 12.08
C GLY A 77 -9.14 7.13 10.88
N ILE A 78 -9.13 7.90 9.78
CA ILE A 78 -8.31 7.63 8.58
C ILE A 78 -7.46 8.85 8.28
N GLN A 79 -6.15 8.65 8.22
CA GLN A 79 -5.18 9.63 7.78
C GLN A 79 -4.64 9.21 6.39
N PHE A 80 -4.11 10.16 5.65
CA PHE A 80 -3.50 9.86 4.36
C PHE A 80 -2.33 10.79 4.07
N ILE A 81 -1.42 10.29 3.24
CA ILE A 81 -0.30 11.06 2.69
C ILE A 81 -0.20 10.79 1.19
N THR A 82 0.02 11.84 0.43
CA THR A 82 0.23 11.81 -1.03
C THR A 82 1.55 12.47 -1.38
N SER A 83 2.16 12.07 -2.48
CA SER A 83 3.34 12.76 -3.02
C SER A 83 2.92 13.91 -3.95
N ASP A 84 3.60 15.06 -3.83
CA ASP A 84 3.46 16.16 -4.78
C ASP A 84 4.21 15.89 -6.10
N TYR A 85 5.16 14.95 -6.09
CA TYR A 85 6.02 14.65 -7.22
C TYR A 85 5.71 13.31 -7.86
N SER A 86 5.92 13.25 -9.18
CA SER A 86 5.96 11.99 -9.92
C SER A 86 7.08 11.09 -9.40
N ARG A 87 6.86 9.76 -9.40
CA ARG A 87 7.91 8.77 -9.12
C ARG A 87 9.16 8.94 -10.01
N PHE A 88 9.01 9.49 -11.22
CA PHE A 88 10.12 9.81 -12.12
C PHE A 88 10.91 11.07 -11.71
N VAL A 89 10.46 11.75 -10.68
CA VAL A 89 11.19 12.87 -10.04
C VAL A 89 11.80 12.40 -8.73
N VAL A 90 11.00 11.84 -7.86
CA VAL A 90 11.38 11.21 -6.60
C VAL A 90 10.39 10.11 -6.26
N ASP A 91 10.87 8.91 -6.06
CA ASP A 91 10.03 7.78 -5.67
C ASP A 91 10.00 7.67 -4.14
N VAL A 92 8.90 8.14 -3.55
CA VAL A 92 8.75 8.21 -2.09
C VAL A 92 8.43 6.85 -1.45
N GLU A 93 8.10 5.85 -2.26
CA GLU A 93 7.90 4.47 -1.80
C GLU A 93 9.23 3.73 -1.57
N ARG A 94 10.30 4.13 -2.26
CA ARG A 94 11.60 3.49 -2.09
C ARG A 94 12.20 3.79 -0.72
N LEU A 95 12.62 2.77 0.00
CA LEU A 95 13.34 2.94 1.24
C LEU A 95 14.85 3.05 0.99
N VAL A 96 15.56 3.56 1.98
CA VAL A 96 17.03 3.62 1.92
C VAL A 96 17.60 2.20 1.75
N ASN A 97 18.52 2.02 0.81
CA ASN A 97 19.11 0.74 0.42
C ASN A 97 18.18 -0.20 -0.37
N ASP A 98 17.11 0.31 -0.98
CA ASP A 98 16.30 -0.47 -1.90
C ASP A 98 17.19 -1.16 -2.97
N PRO A 99 16.99 -2.46 -3.25
CA PRO A 99 17.79 -3.18 -4.26
C PRO A 99 17.78 -2.54 -5.65
N LEU A 100 16.72 -1.82 -6.03
CA LEU A 100 16.59 -1.12 -7.30
C LEU A 100 17.54 0.09 -7.44
N GLU A 101 18.10 0.59 -6.35
CA GLU A 101 19.17 1.61 -6.40
C GLU A 101 20.36 1.14 -7.26
N LYS A 102 20.67 -0.17 -7.23
CA LYS A 102 21.79 -0.75 -8.02
C LYS A 102 21.59 -0.62 -9.52
N ILE A 103 20.37 -0.50 -9.98
CA ILE A 103 20.02 -0.31 -11.39
C ILE A 103 19.55 1.12 -11.69
N GLY A 104 19.77 2.04 -10.74
CA GLY A 104 19.42 3.46 -10.89
C GLY A 104 17.95 3.78 -10.76
N GLN A 105 17.15 2.92 -10.10
CA GLN A 105 15.71 3.07 -9.85
C GLN A 105 15.41 3.11 -8.34
N GLY A 106 16.27 3.72 -7.54
CA GLY A 106 16.07 3.95 -6.13
C GLY A 106 15.18 5.16 -5.84
N ILE A 107 15.45 5.86 -4.74
CA ILE A 107 14.69 7.05 -4.31
C ILE A 107 14.65 8.12 -5.40
N VAL A 108 15.77 8.35 -6.06
CA VAL A 108 15.88 9.31 -7.18
C VAL A 108 16.34 8.56 -8.41
N TYR A 109 15.43 8.34 -9.36
CA TYR A 109 15.75 7.60 -10.57
C TYR A 109 16.83 8.29 -11.38
N LYS A 110 17.88 7.54 -11.73
CA LYS A 110 18.99 7.92 -12.61
C LYS A 110 18.83 7.33 -14.00
N THR A 111 18.22 6.15 -14.07
CA THR A 111 17.89 5.46 -15.30
C THR A 111 16.53 4.80 -15.21
N TYR A 112 15.82 4.66 -16.31
CA TYR A 112 14.58 3.90 -16.40
C TYR A 112 14.33 3.49 -17.86
N ASN A 113 14.20 2.21 -18.13
CA ASN A 113 13.87 1.66 -19.45
C ASN A 113 14.70 2.29 -20.60
N GLY A 114 16.04 2.36 -20.41
CA GLY A 114 16.96 2.95 -21.38
C GLY A 114 17.01 4.49 -21.39
N LEU A 115 16.19 5.16 -20.59
CA LEU A 115 16.25 6.61 -20.39
C LEU A 115 17.30 6.95 -19.32
N HIS A 116 17.96 8.09 -19.48
CA HIS A 116 18.95 8.58 -18.51
C HIS A 116 18.59 9.98 -18.02
N ARG A 117 18.74 10.18 -16.71
CA ARG A 117 18.50 11.45 -16.06
C ARG A 117 19.81 12.16 -15.71
N THR A 118 19.84 13.47 -15.90
CA THR A 118 20.91 14.33 -15.46
C THR A 118 20.42 15.32 -14.41
N PHE A 119 21.32 15.74 -13.52
CA PHE A 119 21.03 16.66 -12.43
C PHE A 119 21.82 17.96 -12.60
N LYS A 120 21.26 19.07 -12.13
CA LYS A 120 21.93 20.37 -12.15
C LYS A 120 21.91 20.96 -10.74
N GLY A 121 23.06 21.42 -10.28
CA GLY A 121 23.19 22.00 -8.95
C GLY A 121 22.84 21.01 -7.86
N ASN A 122 21.94 21.39 -6.98
CA ASN A 122 21.52 20.60 -5.82
C ASN A 122 20.23 19.78 -6.05
N GLU A 123 19.78 19.63 -7.28
CA GLU A 123 18.48 18.97 -7.58
C GLU A 123 18.35 17.58 -6.95
N GLU A 124 19.36 16.74 -7.09
CA GLU A 124 19.34 15.39 -6.50
C GLU A 124 19.22 15.46 -4.96
N ILE A 125 19.97 16.36 -4.33
CA ILE A 125 19.93 16.56 -2.87
C ILE A 125 18.55 17.03 -2.41
N GLU A 126 17.90 17.93 -3.15
CA GLU A 126 16.55 18.41 -2.81
C GLU A 126 15.52 17.28 -2.94
N MET A 127 15.66 16.36 -3.89
CA MET A 127 14.76 15.19 -4.00
C MET A 127 14.95 14.23 -2.81
N PHE A 128 16.19 13.97 -2.38
CA PHE A 128 16.44 13.20 -1.16
C PHE A 128 15.87 13.88 0.10
N ARG A 129 15.94 15.20 0.19
CA ARG A 129 15.33 15.96 1.29
C ARG A 129 13.82 15.85 1.29
N TYR A 130 13.19 15.93 0.12
CA TYR A 130 11.76 15.73 -0.04
C TYR A 130 11.35 14.32 0.41
N HIS A 131 12.04 13.29 -0.08
CA HIS A 131 11.82 11.92 0.32
C HIS A 131 11.94 11.74 1.85
N ALA A 132 13.03 12.23 2.45
CA ALA A 132 13.24 12.14 3.89
C ALA A 132 12.12 12.84 4.69
N LYS A 133 11.60 13.97 4.19
CA LYS A 133 10.43 14.64 4.76
C LYS A 133 9.19 13.77 4.65
N TYR A 134 8.91 13.21 3.47
CA TYR A 134 7.74 12.35 3.23
C TYR A 134 7.73 11.14 4.18
N ILE A 135 8.83 10.41 4.26
CA ILE A 135 8.97 9.24 5.15
C ILE A 135 8.84 9.64 6.64
N ARG A 136 9.40 10.79 7.03
CA ARG A 136 9.23 11.32 8.39
C ARG A 136 7.76 11.62 8.67
N ASP A 137 7.07 12.29 7.76
CA ASP A 137 5.68 12.69 7.92
C ASP A 137 4.75 11.44 7.96
N LEU A 138 5.04 10.42 7.12
CA LEU A 138 4.37 9.12 7.18
C LEU A 138 4.57 8.44 8.55
N ARG A 139 5.80 8.41 9.06
CA ARG A 139 6.10 7.84 10.40
C ARG A 139 5.37 8.55 11.53
N LEU A 140 5.16 9.86 11.43
CA LEU A 140 4.42 10.65 12.43
C LEU A 140 2.93 10.34 12.47
N MET A 141 2.36 9.80 11.39
CA MET A 141 0.97 9.34 11.33
C MET A 141 0.78 7.96 11.95
N LEU A 142 1.84 7.16 12.10
CA LEU A 142 1.78 5.78 12.57
C LEU A 142 1.87 5.71 14.10
N ASN A 143 1.30 4.65 14.66
CA ASN A 143 1.47 4.19 16.03
C ASN A 143 1.39 2.66 16.09
N GLU A 144 1.57 2.06 17.26
CA GLU A 144 1.56 0.59 17.45
C GLU A 144 0.21 -0.09 17.13
N HIS A 145 -0.87 0.69 16.99
CA HIS A 145 -2.20 0.22 16.61
C HIS A 145 -2.59 0.67 15.19
N SER A 146 -1.63 1.02 14.35
CA SER A 146 -1.89 1.44 12.97
C SER A 146 -1.95 0.26 12.00
N LEU A 147 -2.85 0.38 11.02
CA LEU A 147 -2.76 -0.33 9.75
C LEU A 147 -2.34 0.68 8.67
N LEU A 148 -1.14 0.51 8.15
CA LEU A 148 -0.69 1.22 6.96
C LEU A 148 -1.22 0.49 5.73
N ILE A 149 -1.96 1.20 4.89
CA ILE A 149 -2.42 0.68 3.58
C ILE A 149 -1.63 1.40 2.49
N ASP A 150 -0.82 0.65 1.78
CA ASP A 150 -0.04 1.12 0.64
C ASP A 150 -0.91 1.04 -0.62
N CYS A 151 -1.25 2.19 -1.19
CA CYS A 151 -2.34 2.35 -2.15
C CYS A 151 -1.81 2.58 -3.55
N HIS A 152 -2.02 1.60 -4.44
CA HIS A 152 -1.45 1.59 -5.78
C HIS A 152 -2.44 1.17 -6.87
N SER A 153 -1.99 1.30 -8.10
CA SER A 153 -2.66 0.72 -9.26
C SER A 153 -1.66 0.24 -10.31
N PHE A 154 -1.97 -0.82 -11.00
CA PHE A 154 -1.11 -1.40 -12.04
C PHE A 154 -1.77 -1.43 -13.42
N PRO A 155 -0.96 -1.36 -14.51
CA PRO A 155 -1.43 -1.48 -15.88
C PRO A 155 -2.14 -2.80 -16.15
N SER A 156 -3.22 -2.76 -16.92
CA SER A 156 -4.11 -3.91 -17.15
C SER A 156 -3.47 -5.08 -17.88
N ASP A 157 -2.41 -4.84 -18.65
CA ASP A 157 -1.69 -5.85 -19.40
C ASP A 157 -0.72 -6.70 -18.56
N LEU A 158 -0.54 -6.37 -17.28
CA LEU A 158 0.37 -7.10 -16.39
C LEU A 158 -0.27 -8.31 -15.71
N SER A 159 -1.59 -8.32 -15.55
CA SER A 159 -2.30 -9.42 -14.88
C SER A 159 -3.78 -9.43 -15.22
N ASP A 160 -4.36 -10.65 -15.25
CA ASP A 160 -5.81 -10.85 -15.32
C ASP A 160 -6.53 -10.66 -13.99
N LEU A 161 -5.79 -10.43 -12.91
CA LEU A 161 -6.34 -10.13 -11.60
C LEU A 161 -6.86 -8.69 -11.56
N ASP A 162 -7.88 -8.48 -10.74
CA ASP A 162 -8.48 -7.17 -10.53
C ASP A 162 -7.82 -6.42 -9.38
N ILE A 163 -7.54 -7.13 -8.31
CA ILE A 163 -6.92 -6.62 -7.09
C ILE A 163 -5.74 -7.51 -6.71
N CYS A 164 -4.64 -6.90 -6.33
CA CYS A 164 -3.55 -7.59 -5.67
C CYS A 164 -3.43 -7.07 -4.23
N ILE A 165 -3.41 -7.99 -3.27
CA ILE A 165 -3.14 -7.71 -1.87
C ILE A 165 -1.72 -8.18 -1.57
N GLY A 166 -0.83 -7.23 -1.27
CA GLY A 166 0.57 -7.49 -0.93
C GLY A 166 0.84 -7.27 0.56
N TYR A 167 1.78 -8.03 1.10
CA TYR A 167 2.29 -7.83 2.46
C TYR A 167 3.68 -8.44 2.61
N ASN A 168 4.42 -7.95 3.60
CA ASN A 168 5.73 -8.50 3.95
C ASN A 168 5.57 -9.73 4.84
N ASP A 169 6.47 -10.68 4.73
CA ASP A 169 6.56 -11.82 5.67
C ASP A 169 7.58 -11.51 6.77
N ASP A 170 7.36 -10.39 7.46
CA ASP A 170 8.23 -9.88 8.53
C ASP A 170 7.42 -9.27 9.69
N TRP A 171 8.05 -8.41 10.47
CA TRP A 171 7.44 -7.74 11.64
C TRP A 171 6.21 -6.88 11.30
N SER A 172 6.06 -6.44 10.04
CA SER A 172 4.94 -5.60 9.59
C SER A 172 3.74 -6.39 9.05
N ARG A 173 3.84 -7.73 9.03
CA ARG A 173 2.81 -8.61 8.49
C ARG A 173 1.48 -8.45 9.23
N PRO A 174 0.36 -8.18 8.50
CA PRO A 174 -0.97 -8.22 9.11
C PRO A 174 -1.36 -9.63 9.59
N THR A 175 -2.35 -9.72 10.45
CA THR A 175 -2.92 -11.01 10.82
C THR A 175 -3.60 -11.68 9.62
N ASP A 176 -3.68 -13.00 9.63
CA ASP A 176 -4.40 -13.76 8.58
C ASP A 176 -5.86 -13.29 8.45
N PHE A 177 -6.48 -12.91 9.57
CA PHE A 177 -7.83 -12.35 9.57
C PHE A 177 -7.93 -11.07 8.73
N VAL A 178 -7.00 -10.11 8.89
CA VAL A 178 -7.03 -8.86 8.13
C VAL A 178 -6.80 -9.12 6.64
N ILE A 179 -5.89 -10.03 6.31
CA ILE A 179 -5.61 -10.42 4.92
C ILE A 179 -6.87 -11.04 4.29
N GLU A 180 -7.51 -12.00 4.98
CA GLU A 180 -8.73 -12.65 4.49
C GLU A 180 -9.94 -11.69 4.47
N LEU A 181 -10.04 -10.74 5.40
CA LEU A 181 -11.06 -9.69 5.37
C LEU A 181 -10.91 -8.84 4.12
N CYS A 182 -9.72 -8.32 3.85
CA CYS A 182 -9.45 -7.53 2.64
C CYS A 182 -9.82 -8.31 1.38
N LYS A 183 -9.35 -9.56 1.27
CA LYS A 183 -9.65 -10.44 0.15
C LYS A 183 -11.16 -10.66 -0.02
N SER A 184 -11.86 -11.05 1.06
CA SER A 184 -13.29 -11.39 1.02
C SER A 184 -14.17 -10.20 0.65
N VAL A 185 -13.81 -8.98 1.05
CA VAL A 185 -14.55 -7.77 0.68
C VAL A 185 -14.51 -7.58 -0.83
N PHE A 186 -13.33 -7.64 -1.45
CA PHE A 186 -13.22 -7.49 -2.90
C PHE A 186 -13.89 -8.65 -3.65
N GLU A 187 -13.70 -9.89 -3.22
CA GLU A 187 -14.34 -11.06 -3.84
C GLU A 187 -15.88 -11.00 -3.78
N LYS A 188 -16.47 -10.54 -2.67
CA LYS A 188 -17.92 -10.32 -2.54
C LYS A 188 -18.46 -9.25 -3.49
N HIS A 189 -17.62 -8.30 -3.90
CA HIS A 189 -17.97 -7.30 -4.92
C HIS A 189 -17.69 -7.79 -6.34
N GLY A 190 -17.26 -9.04 -6.51
CA GLY A 190 -17.04 -9.69 -7.80
C GLY A 190 -15.64 -9.50 -8.39
N TYR A 191 -14.69 -8.97 -7.64
CA TYR A 191 -13.32 -8.78 -8.10
C TYR A 191 -12.48 -10.05 -7.93
N LYS A 192 -11.59 -10.31 -8.89
CA LYS A 192 -10.58 -11.38 -8.83
C LYS A 192 -9.38 -10.90 -8.02
N VAL A 193 -9.14 -11.54 -6.88
CA VAL A 193 -8.09 -11.14 -5.94
C VAL A 193 -6.91 -12.09 -5.98
N GLY A 194 -5.69 -11.53 -6.08
CA GLY A 194 -4.43 -12.24 -5.87
C GLY A 194 -3.76 -11.83 -4.56
N ILE A 195 -3.07 -12.76 -3.93
CA ILE A 195 -2.25 -12.51 -2.76
C ILE A 195 -0.79 -12.56 -3.15
N ASN A 196 -0.04 -11.47 -2.90
CA ASN A 196 1.36 -11.32 -3.28
C ASN A 196 1.62 -11.64 -4.77
N THR A 197 0.64 -11.40 -5.63
CA THR A 197 0.68 -11.65 -7.07
C THR A 197 -0.23 -10.65 -7.80
N PRO A 198 0.23 -9.90 -8.81
CA PRO A 198 1.56 -9.91 -9.43
C PRO A 198 2.64 -9.22 -8.60
N TYR A 199 2.28 -8.45 -7.60
CA TYR A 199 3.19 -7.75 -6.72
C TYR A 199 3.14 -8.32 -5.30
N ALA A 200 4.26 -8.23 -4.61
CA ALA A 200 4.39 -8.60 -3.21
C ALA A 200 4.96 -7.43 -2.42
N ASN A 201 4.91 -7.56 -1.09
CA ASN A 201 5.35 -6.57 -0.12
C ASN A 201 4.40 -5.37 0.00
N ALA A 202 4.69 -4.52 0.98
CA ALA A 202 4.08 -3.22 1.24
C ALA A 202 5.14 -2.32 1.85
N ILE A 203 5.04 -1.01 1.66
CA ILE A 203 5.97 -0.12 2.33
C ILE A 203 5.83 -0.24 3.85
N ALA A 204 6.94 -0.39 4.56
CA ALA A 204 6.96 -0.47 6.01
C ALA A 204 8.19 0.29 6.58
N PRO A 205 8.15 1.64 6.64
CA PRO A 205 9.22 2.42 7.24
C PRO A 205 9.42 2.07 8.71
N GLU A 206 10.64 1.72 9.10
CA GLU A 206 10.97 1.41 10.50
C GLU A 206 10.62 2.57 11.44
N THR A 207 10.01 2.23 12.57
CA THR A 207 9.67 3.13 13.68
C THR A 207 10.28 2.59 14.99
N GLY A 208 10.03 3.24 16.10
CA GLY A 208 10.41 2.72 17.43
C GLY A 208 9.48 1.64 17.97
N TYR A 209 8.45 1.26 17.22
CA TYR A 209 7.41 0.27 17.53
C TYR A 209 7.02 -0.49 16.26
N THR A 210 6.32 -1.62 16.41
CA THR A 210 5.78 -2.39 15.29
C THR A 210 4.34 -1.96 14.99
N TYR A 211 3.97 -2.04 13.72
CA TYR A 211 2.61 -1.82 13.21
C TYR A 211 2.38 -2.76 12.03
N ASN A 212 1.16 -2.83 11.52
CA ASN A 212 0.90 -3.67 10.35
C ASN A 212 0.87 -2.84 9.07
N SER A 213 1.37 -3.44 7.98
CA SER A 213 1.33 -2.85 6.63
C SER A 213 0.80 -3.85 5.60
N ILE A 214 -0.09 -3.36 4.75
CA ILE A 214 -0.69 -4.10 3.64
C ILE A 214 -0.73 -3.22 2.40
N MET A 215 -0.43 -3.78 1.24
CA MET A 215 -0.55 -3.11 -0.04
C MET A 215 -1.88 -3.51 -0.69
N ILE A 216 -2.56 -2.55 -1.29
CA ILE A 216 -3.70 -2.78 -2.17
C ILE A 216 -3.36 -2.18 -3.53
N GLU A 217 -3.16 -3.06 -4.50
CA GLU A 217 -2.92 -2.72 -5.89
C GLU A 217 -4.17 -2.99 -6.73
N VAL A 218 -4.67 -1.96 -7.38
CA VAL A 218 -5.89 -2.03 -8.20
C VAL A 218 -5.53 -2.06 -9.69
N ASN A 219 -6.09 -3.00 -10.44
CA ASN A 219 -5.94 -3.00 -11.88
C ASN A 219 -6.62 -1.77 -12.49
N LYS A 220 -5.87 -0.99 -13.27
CA LYS A 220 -6.34 0.28 -13.86
C LYS A 220 -7.60 0.12 -14.69
N ARG A 221 -7.79 -1.04 -15.37
CA ARG A 221 -9.00 -1.29 -16.20
C ARG A 221 -10.31 -1.18 -15.44
N LEU A 222 -10.30 -1.33 -14.10
CA LEU A 222 -11.50 -1.27 -13.27
C LEU A 222 -12.07 0.14 -13.17
N TYR A 223 -11.24 1.16 -13.21
CA TYR A 223 -11.65 2.51 -12.88
C TYR A 223 -11.18 3.57 -13.88
N LEU A 224 -10.33 3.19 -14.84
CA LEU A 224 -9.63 4.08 -15.75
C LEU A 224 -9.64 3.53 -17.17
N ASN A 225 -9.91 4.37 -18.15
CA ASN A 225 -9.52 4.13 -19.53
C ASN A 225 -8.04 4.50 -19.71
N GLU A 226 -7.16 3.50 -19.81
CA GLU A 226 -5.71 3.74 -19.89
C GLU A 226 -5.26 4.48 -21.16
N GLN A 227 -6.09 4.56 -22.20
CA GLN A 227 -5.77 5.29 -23.44
C GLN A 227 -6.09 6.77 -23.31
N THR A 228 -7.28 7.10 -22.80
CA THR A 228 -7.76 8.49 -22.66
C THR A 228 -7.44 9.09 -21.30
N LEU A 229 -7.13 8.28 -20.30
CA LEU A 229 -6.98 8.63 -18.89
C LEU A 229 -8.27 9.16 -18.26
N GLU A 230 -9.43 8.82 -18.82
CA GLU A 230 -10.73 9.18 -18.25
C GLU A 230 -11.18 8.10 -17.25
N MET A 231 -11.76 8.54 -16.14
CA MET A 231 -12.39 7.63 -15.19
C MET A 231 -13.58 6.92 -15.81
N THR A 232 -13.77 5.64 -15.47
CA THR A 232 -14.93 4.85 -15.89
C THR A 232 -16.05 4.94 -14.86
N GLU A 233 -17.26 4.47 -15.21
CA GLU A 233 -18.40 4.39 -14.26
C GLU A 233 -18.10 3.44 -13.07
N GLU A 234 -17.24 2.44 -13.27
CA GLU A 234 -16.83 1.50 -12.22
C GLU A 234 -15.96 2.15 -11.13
N PHE A 235 -15.40 3.35 -11.38
CA PHE A 235 -14.66 4.12 -10.37
C PHE A 235 -15.47 4.27 -9.07
N ILE A 236 -16.73 4.69 -9.18
CA ILE A 236 -17.59 4.93 -8.00
C ILE A 236 -17.88 3.62 -7.26
N LYS A 237 -18.06 2.53 -7.98
CA LYS A 237 -18.32 1.22 -7.37
C LYS A 237 -17.10 0.72 -6.61
N LEU A 238 -15.91 0.85 -7.18
CA LEU A 238 -14.67 0.46 -6.53
C LEU A 238 -14.34 1.35 -5.33
N HIS A 239 -14.57 2.67 -5.45
CA HIS A 239 -14.44 3.60 -4.33
C HIS A 239 -15.34 3.19 -3.14
N LYS A 240 -16.61 2.87 -3.39
CA LYS A 240 -17.54 2.39 -2.34
C LYS A 240 -17.13 1.04 -1.75
N CYS A 241 -16.51 0.17 -2.56
CA CYS A 241 -15.94 -1.08 -2.06
C CYS A 241 -14.81 -0.81 -1.05
N LEU A 242 -13.91 0.13 -1.36
CA LEU A 242 -12.84 0.57 -0.45
C LEU A 242 -13.41 1.21 0.83
N GLU A 243 -14.43 2.05 0.74
CA GLU A 243 -15.10 2.62 1.92
C GLU A 243 -15.72 1.52 2.80
N THR A 244 -16.33 0.50 2.18
CA THR A 244 -16.85 -0.68 2.89
C THR A 244 -15.73 -1.42 3.62
N LEU A 245 -14.58 -1.62 2.95
CA LEU A 245 -13.40 -2.23 3.57
C LEU A 245 -12.93 -1.44 4.79
N TYR A 246 -12.78 -0.13 4.67
CA TYR A 246 -12.35 0.72 5.78
C TYR A 246 -13.35 0.69 6.94
N GLY A 247 -14.64 0.71 6.63
CA GLY A 247 -15.70 0.55 7.62
C GLY A 247 -15.56 -0.75 8.41
N LEU A 248 -15.32 -1.87 7.74
CA LEU A 248 -15.14 -3.17 8.39
C LEU A 248 -13.83 -3.25 9.17
N LEU A 249 -12.74 -2.68 8.67
CA LEU A 249 -11.45 -2.62 9.39
C LEU A 249 -11.55 -1.78 10.68
N LYS A 250 -12.42 -0.77 10.71
CA LYS A 250 -12.69 0.06 11.89
C LYS A 250 -13.71 -0.59 12.84
N ASN A 251 -14.83 -1.11 12.31
CA ASN A 251 -15.96 -1.64 13.10
C ASN A 251 -15.68 -3.02 13.70
N TYR A 252 -14.65 -3.70 13.25
CA TYR A 252 -14.17 -4.90 13.94
C TYR A 252 -13.81 -4.63 15.41
N TRP A 253 -13.68 -3.38 15.74
CA TRP A 253 -13.45 -2.83 17.05
C TRP A 253 -14.68 -2.76 17.98
N GLU A 254 -15.91 -2.68 17.42
CA GLU A 254 -17.13 -2.42 18.20
C GLU A 254 -17.97 -3.66 18.52
N GLU A 255 -17.70 -4.82 17.91
CA GLU A 255 -18.55 -6.02 18.00
C GLU A 255 -18.03 -7.14 18.92
N ILE A 256 -17.05 -6.90 19.78
CA ILE A 256 -16.58 -7.82 20.81
C ILE A 256 -16.60 -7.08 22.16
#